data_ad837cabd44e74910dbc5672991ef008
#
_entry.id   ad837cabd44e74910dbc5672991ef008
#
_cell.length_a   1.000
_cell.length_b   1.000
_cell.length_c   1.000
_cell.angle_alpha   90.00
_cell.angle_beta   90.00
_cell.angle_gamma   90.00
#
_symmetry.space_group_name_H-M   'P 1'
#
loop_
_entity.id
_entity.type
_entity.pdbx_description
1 polymer ?
#
loop_
_entity_poly.entity_id
_entity_poly.type
_entity_poly.pdbx_seq_one_letter_code
_entity_poly.pdbx_strand_id
1 'polypeptide(L)'
;MKLLVVTQVIDQNDPVLGFFHQWVVALSKHYDHITVICLKEGTHSLPENVQVFSLGKENGNLSKRVYASRFLKLTWKLRTQYDRVFVHMNQEYILIAGWLWEILNKKVYMWRNHYAGNWLTDVAASTCTKVFCTSRYSYTAKYKKTVIMPVGINLDIFSPDPAVTRIPKSILFLARIAPSKHPDLLIDAIVALKQKGVTVTASMYGDALPEHVTYADSLRQKVLQLGLQDIVTFHAGIPNTQTPDVYRAHEVFINISQSGMFDKTIFEAAACGCLVLAASKDYQLLVPEELHVTQTLEESIERVLTLPAEKKQELVVTLEGISRTESLAKLSQELFQQISK
;
A
#
# COMPACT_ATOMS: atom_id res chain seq x y z
N MET A 1 -9.81 26.25 -2.20
CA MET A 1 -9.91 25.57 -0.88
C MET A 1 -8.53 25.13 -0.42
N LYS A 2 -8.20 25.33 0.86
CA LYS A 2 -6.88 24.99 1.42
C LYS A 2 -7.00 23.73 2.28
N LEU A 3 -6.03 22.80 2.14
CA LEU A 3 -6.03 21.51 2.83
C LEU A 3 -4.83 21.40 3.80
N LEU A 4 -5.08 20.95 5.02
CA LEU A 4 -4.05 20.41 5.89
C LEU A 4 -3.97 18.89 5.68
N VAL A 5 -2.81 18.39 5.32
CA VAL A 5 -2.49 16.97 5.26
C VAL A 5 -1.60 16.61 6.44
N VAL A 6 -1.97 15.58 7.20
CA VAL A 6 -1.15 15.07 8.32
C VAL A 6 -0.73 13.64 8.02
N THR A 7 0.56 13.37 8.07
CA THR A 7 1.11 12.05 7.73
C THR A 7 2.36 11.71 8.55
N GLN A 8 2.84 10.46 8.44
CA GLN A 8 4.06 10.01 9.12
C GLN A 8 5.33 10.50 8.42
N VAL A 9 5.38 10.39 7.11
CA VAL A 9 6.60 10.65 6.34
C VAL A 9 6.26 11.40 5.06
N ILE A 10 7.08 12.37 4.71
CA ILE A 10 7.18 12.95 3.37
C ILE A 10 8.62 12.74 2.90
N ASP A 11 8.81 11.69 2.12
CA ASP A 11 10.09 11.29 1.54
C ASP A 11 9.81 10.39 0.34
N GLN A 12 10.19 10.81 -0.86
CA GLN A 12 9.97 10.05 -2.09
C GLN A 12 10.75 8.73 -2.14
N ASN A 13 11.80 8.60 -1.33
CA ASN A 13 12.68 7.43 -1.25
C ASN A 13 12.33 6.51 -0.05
N ASP A 14 11.30 6.84 0.75
CA ASP A 14 10.90 5.98 1.86
C ASP A 14 10.32 4.66 1.32
N PRO A 15 10.84 3.50 1.76
CA PRO A 15 10.45 2.20 1.21
C PRO A 15 9.01 1.79 1.54
N VAL A 16 8.37 2.47 2.51
CA VAL A 16 7.01 2.14 2.97
C VAL A 16 6.01 3.21 2.58
N LEU A 17 6.36 4.48 2.74
CA LEU A 17 5.44 5.62 2.55
C LEU A 17 5.85 6.54 1.38
N GLY A 18 6.88 6.19 0.61
CA GLY A 18 7.33 6.97 -0.56
C GLY A 18 6.21 7.22 -1.58
N PHE A 19 5.27 6.29 -1.71
CA PHE A 19 4.09 6.46 -2.57
C PHE A 19 3.22 7.66 -2.16
N PHE A 20 3.21 8.04 -0.88
CA PHE A 20 2.36 9.13 -0.39
C PHE A 20 2.83 10.51 -0.90
N HIS A 21 4.11 10.65 -1.22
CA HIS A 21 4.61 11.82 -1.93
C HIS A 21 3.82 12.06 -3.23
N GLN A 22 3.61 11.01 -4.03
CA GLN A 22 2.82 11.09 -5.28
C GLN A 22 1.35 11.45 -5.03
N TRP A 23 0.78 10.98 -3.90
CA TRP A 23 -0.58 11.37 -3.51
C TRP A 23 -0.69 12.87 -3.24
N VAL A 24 0.30 13.45 -2.54
CA VAL A 24 0.34 14.89 -2.28
C VAL A 24 0.47 15.66 -3.58
N VAL A 25 1.32 15.21 -4.53
CA VAL A 25 1.43 15.79 -5.87
C VAL A 25 0.09 15.71 -6.63
N ALA A 26 -0.61 14.59 -6.58
CA ALA A 26 -1.90 14.44 -7.25
C ALA A 26 -2.97 15.32 -6.61
N LEU A 27 -3.02 15.40 -5.28
CA LEU A 27 -3.96 16.25 -4.55
C LEU A 27 -3.70 17.74 -4.81
N SER A 28 -2.43 18.16 -4.94
CA SER A 28 -2.09 19.58 -5.16
C SER A 28 -2.75 20.19 -6.41
N LYS A 29 -3.11 19.36 -7.38
CA LYS A 29 -3.83 19.79 -8.60
C LYS A 29 -5.27 20.26 -8.32
N HIS A 30 -5.85 19.91 -7.16
CA HIS A 30 -7.23 20.18 -6.80
C HIS A 30 -7.39 21.26 -5.72
N TYR A 31 -6.29 21.68 -5.07
CA TYR A 31 -6.33 22.63 -3.96
C TYR A 31 -5.50 23.87 -4.25
N ASP A 32 -5.97 25.05 -3.81
CA ASP A 32 -5.22 26.30 -3.94
C ASP A 32 -3.91 26.26 -3.14
N HIS A 33 -3.93 25.57 -1.99
CA HIS A 33 -2.78 25.40 -1.12
C HIS A 33 -2.92 24.13 -0.29
N ILE A 34 -1.81 23.39 -0.13
CA ILE A 34 -1.70 22.25 0.78
C ILE A 34 -0.62 22.53 1.82
N THR A 35 -1.01 22.51 3.07
CA THR A 35 -0.09 22.48 4.21
C THR A 35 0.10 21.04 4.64
N VAL A 36 1.32 20.52 4.67
CA VAL A 36 1.62 19.17 5.15
C VAL A 36 2.32 19.25 6.51
N ILE A 37 1.80 18.54 7.50
CA ILE A 37 2.53 18.29 8.76
C ILE A 37 2.91 16.81 8.76
N CYS A 38 4.21 16.51 8.79
CA CYS A 38 4.73 15.15 8.85
C CYS A 38 5.56 14.90 10.11
N LEU A 39 5.63 13.64 10.56
CA LEU A 39 6.49 13.27 11.69
C LEU A 39 7.97 13.32 11.29
N LYS A 40 8.28 12.85 10.07
CA LYS A 40 9.63 12.82 9.49
C LYS A 40 9.59 13.41 8.08
N GLU A 41 10.51 14.27 7.80
CA GLU A 41 10.77 14.84 6.46
C GLU A 41 12.05 14.24 5.89
N GLY A 42 12.01 13.86 4.62
CA GLY A 42 13.14 13.39 3.84
C GLY A 42 13.24 14.13 2.52
N THR A 43 13.81 13.49 1.52
CA THR A 43 13.92 14.08 0.18
C THR A 43 12.57 14.11 -0.52
N HIS A 44 12.19 15.30 -1.01
CA HIS A 44 10.94 15.44 -1.77
C HIS A 44 11.04 16.54 -2.83
N SER A 45 10.24 16.43 -3.88
CA SER A 45 10.01 17.45 -4.90
C SER A 45 8.51 17.65 -5.03
N LEU A 46 7.98 18.68 -4.39
CA LEU A 46 6.54 18.98 -4.33
C LEU A 46 6.25 20.28 -5.09
N PRO A 47 5.02 20.44 -5.64
CA PRO A 47 4.60 21.68 -6.30
C PRO A 47 4.64 22.90 -5.37
N GLU A 48 4.75 24.11 -5.96
CA GLU A 48 4.89 25.38 -5.22
C GLU A 48 3.73 25.68 -4.26
N ASN A 49 2.53 25.15 -4.54
CA ASN A 49 1.36 25.31 -3.68
C ASN A 49 1.33 24.31 -2.50
N VAL A 50 2.40 23.54 -2.28
CA VAL A 50 2.54 22.60 -1.16
C VAL A 50 3.64 23.06 -0.22
N GLN A 51 3.33 23.22 1.06
CA GLN A 51 4.31 23.56 2.09
C GLN A 51 4.41 22.47 3.15
N VAL A 52 5.63 22.00 3.44
CA VAL A 52 5.88 20.93 4.42
C VAL A 52 6.41 21.48 5.73
N PHE A 53 5.95 20.91 6.83
CA PHE A 53 6.41 21.19 8.19
C PHE A 53 6.68 19.87 8.91
N SER A 54 7.94 19.63 9.26
CA SER A 54 8.34 18.43 10.01
C SER A 54 8.19 18.60 11.52
N LEU A 55 7.83 17.51 12.21
CA LEU A 55 7.92 17.41 13.66
C LEU A 55 9.34 17.10 14.14
N GLY A 56 10.26 16.77 13.22
CA GLY A 56 11.69 16.69 13.45
C GLY A 56 12.20 15.31 13.86
N LYS A 57 11.53 14.22 13.45
CA LYS A 57 12.01 12.86 13.73
C LYS A 57 13.29 12.50 12.94
N GLU A 58 13.53 13.15 11.82
CA GLU A 58 14.76 13.05 11.03
C GLU A 58 16.00 13.52 11.81
N ASN A 59 15.82 14.43 12.78
CA ASN A 59 16.89 14.99 13.61
C ASN A 59 17.15 14.19 14.90
N GLY A 60 16.55 13.01 15.03
CA GLY A 60 16.66 12.14 16.20
C GLY A 60 15.33 11.81 16.87
N ASN A 61 15.31 10.75 17.66
CA ASN A 61 14.10 10.29 18.34
C ASN A 61 13.85 11.11 19.62
N LEU A 62 12.74 11.85 19.61
CA LEU A 62 12.21 12.56 20.77
C LEU A 62 11.09 11.77 21.43
N SER A 63 10.73 12.14 22.65
CA SER A 63 9.59 11.52 23.32
C SER A 63 8.27 11.82 22.60
N LYS A 64 7.30 10.92 22.69
CA LYS A 64 5.95 11.10 22.10
C LYS A 64 5.28 12.40 22.57
N ARG A 65 5.53 12.82 23.83
CA ARG A 65 4.99 14.07 24.40
C ARG A 65 5.54 15.30 23.69
N VAL A 66 6.82 15.29 23.32
CA VAL A 66 7.44 16.41 22.60
C VAL A 66 6.85 16.50 21.17
N TYR A 67 6.70 15.38 20.46
CA TYR A 67 6.05 15.38 19.15
C TYR A 67 4.60 15.86 19.22
N ALA A 68 3.82 15.41 20.21
CA ALA A 68 2.45 15.87 20.43
C ALA A 68 2.38 17.39 20.67
N SER A 69 3.27 17.94 21.51
CA SER A 69 3.36 19.37 21.77
C SER A 69 3.74 20.18 20.52
N ARG A 70 4.74 19.70 19.73
CA ARG A 70 5.11 20.34 18.46
C ARG A 70 3.96 20.32 17.48
N PHE A 71 3.27 19.18 17.37
CA PHE A 71 2.11 19.02 16.49
C PHE A 71 1.00 20.00 16.83
N LEU A 72 0.60 20.12 18.10
CA LEU A 72 -0.42 21.08 18.56
C LEU A 72 0.01 22.52 18.27
N LYS A 73 1.26 22.88 18.55
CA LYS A 73 1.80 24.22 18.28
C LYS A 73 1.74 24.55 16.77
N LEU A 74 2.14 23.63 15.90
CA LEU A 74 2.07 23.82 14.45
C LEU A 74 0.63 23.91 13.98
N THR A 75 -0.25 23.00 14.41
CA THR A 75 -1.67 23.01 14.07
C THR A 75 -2.32 24.34 14.43
N TRP A 76 -2.02 24.88 15.60
CA TRP A 76 -2.51 26.21 16.02
C TRP A 76 -1.88 27.35 15.22
N LYS A 77 -0.55 27.34 15.03
CA LYS A 77 0.17 28.39 14.27
C LYS A 77 -0.36 28.51 12.85
N LEU A 78 -0.65 27.38 12.21
CA LEU A 78 -1.05 27.30 10.80
C LEU A 78 -2.58 27.36 10.60
N ARG A 79 -3.40 27.56 11.64
CA ARG A 79 -4.87 27.43 11.62
C ARG A 79 -5.60 28.28 10.59
N THR A 80 -4.98 29.34 10.09
CA THR A 80 -5.53 30.23 9.04
C THR A 80 -5.10 29.80 7.63
N GLN A 81 -4.20 28.83 7.51
CA GLN A 81 -3.65 28.35 6.25
C GLN A 81 -4.42 27.14 5.69
N TYR A 82 -5.41 26.61 6.38
CA TYR A 82 -6.21 25.48 5.92
C TYR A 82 -7.69 25.61 6.34
N ASP A 83 -8.55 25.02 5.51
CA ASP A 83 -10.01 24.97 5.70
C ASP A 83 -10.49 23.60 6.15
N ARG A 84 -9.80 22.55 5.69
CA ARG A 84 -10.11 21.14 5.91
C ARG A 84 -8.86 20.40 6.35
N VAL A 85 -9.05 19.25 7.04
CA VAL A 85 -7.95 18.42 7.56
C VAL A 85 -8.08 17.00 7.05
N PHE A 86 -7.05 16.48 6.41
CA PHE A 86 -6.93 15.10 5.97
C PHE A 86 -5.80 14.41 6.73
N VAL A 87 -6.14 13.41 7.55
CA VAL A 87 -5.18 12.64 8.35
C VAL A 87 -4.96 11.28 7.69
N HIS A 88 -3.73 11.04 7.25
CA HIS A 88 -3.34 9.81 6.59
C HIS A 88 -2.80 8.79 7.60
N MET A 89 -3.45 7.64 7.69
CA MET A 89 -3.09 6.43 8.45
C MET A 89 -3.20 6.53 9.98
N ASN A 90 -2.56 7.49 10.64
CA ASN A 90 -2.38 7.50 12.08
C ASN A 90 -3.48 8.29 12.81
N GLN A 91 -4.34 7.55 13.49
CA GLN A 91 -5.43 8.10 14.31
C GLN A 91 -4.94 8.96 15.49
N GLU A 92 -3.71 8.78 15.95
CA GLU A 92 -3.11 9.50 17.06
C GLU A 92 -3.14 11.00 16.87
N TYR A 93 -2.96 11.48 15.65
CA TYR A 93 -3.05 12.91 15.33
C TYR A 93 -4.46 13.48 15.59
N ILE A 94 -5.50 12.69 15.31
CA ILE A 94 -6.88 13.07 15.57
C ILE A 94 -7.16 13.07 17.07
N LEU A 95 -6.67 12.08 17.80
CA LEU A 95 -6.81 12.01 19.25
C LEU A 95 -6.11 13.19 19.96
N ILE A 96 -5.00 13.70 19.38
CA ILE A 96 -4.25 14.83 19.94
C ILE A 96 -4.91 16.16 19.59
N ALA A 97 -5.33 16.39 18.34
CA ALA A 97 -5.77 17.70 17.86
C ALA A 97 -7.24 17.78 17.42
N GLY A 98 -8.01 16.68 17.50
CA GLY A 98 -9.42 16.66 17.08
C GLY A 98 -10.28 17.70 17.79
N TRP A 99 -10.13 17.83 19.11
CA TRP A 99 -10.79 18.86 19.91
C TRP A 99 -10.46 20.30 19.45
N LEU A 100 -9.20 20.54 19.03
CA LEU A 100 -8.77 21.84 18.54
C LEU A 100 -9.42 22.16 17.18
N TRP A 101 -9.46 21.18 16.29
CA TRP A 101 -10.13 21.35 14.99
C TRP A 101 -11.64 21.55 15.11
N GLU A 102 -12.26 20.92 16.10
CA GLU A 102 -13.68 21.13 16.43
C GLU A 102 -13.93 22.59 16.88
N ILE A 103 -13.12 23.11 17.84
CA ILE A 103 -13.19 24.52 18.28
C ILE A 103 -12.97 25.48 17.12
N LEU A 104 -12.06 25.15 16.19
CA LEU A 104 -11.76 25.95 15.00
C LEU A 104 -12.78 25.73 13.86
N ASN A 105 -13.83 24.93 14.07
CA ASN A 105 -14.84 24.56 13.07
C ASN A 105 -14.24 24.00 11.77
N LYS A 106 -13.18 23.18 11.89
CA LYS A 106 -12.51 22.51 10.77
C LYS A 106 -13.05 21.10 10.60
N LYS A 107 -13.53 20.75 9.39
CA LYS A 107 -13.93 19.38 9.10
C LYS A 107 -12.70 18.46 8.99
N VAL A 108 -12.76 17.32 9.65
CA VAL A 108 -11.65 16.34 9.72
C VAL A 108 -12.03 15.09 8.95
N TYR A 109 -11.08 14.58 8.18
CA TYR A 109 -11.20 13.39 7.34
C TYR A 109 -10.06 12.44 7.67
N MET A 110 -10.38 11.17 7.95
CA MET A 110 -9.39 10.15 8.33
C MET A 110 -9.26 9.09 7.24
N TRP A 111 -8.06 8.86 6.78
CA TRP A 111 -7.71 7.69 5.99
C TRP A 111 -7.14 6.62 6.91
N ARG A 112 -7.81 5.48 7.03
CA ARG A 112 -7.31 4.35 7.80
C ARG A 112 -7.71 3.02 7.15
N ASN A 113 -6.73 2.37 6.57
CA ASN A 113 -6.89 1.13 5.84
C ASN A 113 -6.15 -0.01 6.56
N HIS A 114 -6.81 -0.63 7.55
CA HIS A 114 -6.25 -1.73 8.35
C HIS A 114 -7.37 -2.60 8.92
N TYR A 115 -7.16 -3.92 8.94
CA TYR A 115 -8.13 -4.87 9.53
C TYR A 115 -8.26 -4.74 11.05
N ALA A 116 -7.16 -4.38 11.74
CA ALA A 116 -7.17 -4.19 13.18
C ALA A 116 -7.49 -2.74 13.58
N GLY A 117 -8.25 -2.60 14.64
CA GLY A 117 -8.57 -1.34 15.30
C GLY A 117 -8.98 -1.59 16.74
N ASN A 118 -9.20 -0.53 17.49
CA ASN A 118 -9.61 -0.58 18.89
C ASN A 118 -10.50 0.63 19.24
N TRP A 119 -10.89 0.75 20.51
CA TRP A 119 -11.74 1.85 20.97
C TRP A 119 -11.15 3.25 20.70
N LEU A 120 -9.81 3.41 20.66
CA LEU A 120 -9.17 4.68 20.26
C LEU A 120 -9.41 4.99 18.76
N THR A 121 -9.50 3.96 17.92
CA THR A 121 -9.92 4.13 16.52
C THR A 121 -11.38 4.61 16.45
N ASP A 122 -12.25 4.06 17.31
CA ASP A 122 -13.66 4.45 17.37
C ASP A 122 -13.81 5.92 17.81
N VAL A 123 -13.04 6.33 18.83
CA VAL A 123 -13.00 7.72 19.30
C VAL A 123 -12.49 8.67 18.22
N ALA A 124 -11.37 8.35 17.56
CA ALA A 124 -10.85 9.18 16.47
C ALA A 124 -11.85 9.26 15.31
N ALA A 125 -12.45 8.13 14.94
CA ALA A 125 -13.47 8.12 13.90
C ALA A 125 -14.69 8.95 14.27
N SER A 126 -15.14 8.95 15.53
CA SER A 126 -16.34 9.71 15.97
C SER A 126 -16.21 11.22 15.70
N THR A 127 -15.02 11.78 15.86
CA THR A 127 -14.73 13.21 15.64
C THR A 127 -14.53 13.58 14.17
N CYS A 128 -14.40 12.60 13.27
CA CYS A 128 -14.23 12.83 11.84
C CYS A 128 -15.56 13.09 11.14
N THR A 129 -15.54 13.94 10.10
CA THR A 129 -16.66 14.14 9.19
C THR A 129 -16.88 12.89 8.32
N LYS A 130 -15.80 12.33 7.77
CA LYS A 130 -15.80 11.06 7.03
C LYS A 130 -14.55 10.26 7.34
N VAL A 131 -14.64 8.97 7.09
CA VAL A 131 -13.53 8.02 7.15
C VAL A 131 -13.36 7.38 5.78
N PHE A 132 -12.12 7.16 5.37
CA PHE A 132 -11.78 6.53 4.10
C PHE A 132 -10.98 5.26 4.34
N CYS A 133 -11.29 4.22 3.59
CA CYS A 133 -10.50 3.00 3.50
C CYS A 133 -10.67 2.39 2.10
N THR A 134 -9.85 1.41 1.75
CA THR A 134 -9.91 0.75 0.44
C THR A 134 -10.59 -0.62 0.49
N SER A 135 -10.81 -1.17 1.69
CA SER A 135 -11.33 -2.52 1.89
C SER A 135 -12.60 -2.50 2.71
N ARG A 136 -13.60 -3.29 2.28
CA ARG A 136 -14.82 -3.55 3.05
C ARG A 136 -14.56 -4.34 4.34
N TYR A 137 -13.39 -4.97 4.43
CA TYR A 137 -12.94 -5.75 5.59
C TYR A 137 -12.02 -4.95 6.51
N SER A 138 -11.76 -3.66 6.23
CA SER A 138 -11.08 -2.76 7.16
C SER A 138 -11.90 -2.54 8.42
N TYR A 139 -11.22 -2.41 9.56
CA TYR A 139 -11.89 -2.11 10.84
C TYR A 139 -12.82 -0.91 10.75
N THR A 140 -12.40 0.11 10.01
CA THR A 140 -13.15 1.36 9.84
C THR A 140 -14.30 1.26 8.85
N ALA A 141 -14.42 0.18 8.08
CA ALA A 141 -15.54 -0.02 7.15
C ALA A 141 -16.90 -0.16 7.86
N LYS A 142 -16.91 -0.48 9.15
CA LYS A 142 -18.13 -0.60 9.96
C LYS A 142 -18.89 0.71 10.20
N TYR A 143 -18.24 1.88 10.00
CA TYR A 143 -18.92 3.15 10.28
C TYR A 143 -19.76 3.61 9.07
N LYS A 144 -20.98 4.09 9.31
CA LYS A 144 -21.89 4.60 8.26
C LYS A 144 -21.28 5.76 7.44
N LYS A 145 -20.33 6.50 8.01
CA LYS A 145 -19.64 7.62 7.36
C LYS A 145 -18.36 7.21 6.62
N THR A 146 -18.06 5.92 6.58
CA THR A 146 -16.92 5.40 5.81
C THR A 146 -17.26 5.34 4.33
N VAL A 147 -16.33 5.82 3.52
CA VAL A 147 -16.37 5.74 2.06
C VAL A 147 -15.24 4.81 1.61
N ILE A 148 -15.58 3.81 0.81
CA ILE A 148 -14.59 2.95 0.16
C ILE A 148 -14.01 3.72 -1.01
N MET A 149 -12.69 3.80 -1.07
CA MET A 149 -11.93 4.61 -2.00
C MET A 149 -11.03 3.73 -2.88
N PRO A 150 -10.68 4.19 -4.08
CA PRO A 150 -9.62 3.54 -4.87
C PRO A 150 -8.31 3.45 -4.10
N VAL A 151 -7.49 2.44 -4.43
CA VAL A 151 -6.19 2.21 -3.78
C VAL A 151 -5.16 3.30 -4.13
N GLY A 152 -5.28 3.89 -5.30
CA GLY A 152 -4.48 5.03 -5.74
C GLY A 152 -3.08 4.65 -6.20
N ILE A 153 -2.99 3.89 -7.30
CA ILE A 153 -1.72 3.58 -7.97
C ILE A 153 -1.43 4.58 -9.10
N ASN A 154 -0.15 4.89 -9.29
CA ASN A 154 0.27 5.79 -10.36
C ASN A 154 0.49 5.02 -11.67
N LEU A 155 -0.47 5.09 -12.59
CA LEU A 155 -0.43 4.39 -13.87
C LEU A 155 0.60 4.96 -14.86
N ASP A 156 1.14 6.17 -14.62
CA ASP A 156 2.22 6.72 -15.43
C ASP A 156 3.55 5.98 -15.16
N ILE A 157 3.67 5.36 -13.98
CA ILE A 157 4.83 4.58 -13.54
C ILE A 157 4.56 3.09 -13.71
N PHE A 158 3.40 2.62 -13.22
CA PHE A 158 2.99 1.22 -13.28
C PHE A 158 2.17 0.97 -14.54
N SER A 159 2.86 0.53 -15.57
CA SER A 159 2.30 0.18 -16.89
C SER A 159 3.14 -0.89 -17.54
N PRO A 160 2.60 -1.65 -18.49
CA PRO A 160 3.42 -2.59 -19.29
C PRO A 160 4.54 -1.86 -20.04
N ASP A 161 5.65 -2.53 -20.22
CA ASP A 161 6.74 -2.07 -21.09
C ASP A 161 7.11 -3.19 -22.06
N PRO A 162 6.86 -3.03 -23.38
CA PRO A 162 7.17 -4.04 -24.37
C PRO A 162 8.68 -4.32 -24.54
N ALA A 163 9.54 -3.42 -24.03
CA ALA A 163 10.99 -3.64 -24.06
C ALA A 163 11.46 -4.64 -22.98
N VAL A 164 10.66 -4.89 -21.95
CA VAL A 164 11.01 -5.83 -20.88
C VAL A 164 10.50 -7.23 -21.22
N THR A 165 11.45 -8.15 -21.39
CA THR A 165 11.11 -9.56 -21.60
C THR A 165 10.70 -10.22 -20.29
N ARG A 166 9.48 -10.73 -20.25
CA ARG A 166 8.95 -11.47 -19.10
C ARG A 166 9.58 -12.86 -19.01
N ILE A 167 10.01 -13.23 -17.81
CA ILE A 167 10.59 -14.54 -17.52
C ILE A 167 9.44 -15.55 -17.39
N PRO A 168 9.35 -16.58 -18.25
CA PRO A 168 8.29 -17.56 -18.16
C PRO A 168 8.34 -18.35 -16.84
N LYS A 169 7.16 -18.66 -16.28
CA LYS A 169 7.00 -19.42 -15.02
C LYS A 169 7.71 -18.79 -13.81
N SER A 170 7.94 -17.48 -13.86
CA SER A 170 8.53 -16.73 -12.75
C SER A 170 7.45 -16.23 -11.81
N ILE A 171 7.72 -16.39 -10.51
CA ILE A 171 6.85 -15.98 -9.41
C ILE A 171 7.53 -14.83 -8.68
N LEU A 172 6.78 -13.77 -8.40
CA LEU A 172 7.23 -12.64 -7.63
C LEU A 172 6.46 -12.54 -6.31
N PHE A 173 7.19 -12.42 -5.21
CA PHE A 173 6.70 -11.95 -3.92
C PHE A 173 7.40 -10.63 -3.61
N LEU A 174 6.65 -9.55 -3.38
CA LEU A 174 7.18 -8.23 -3.07
C LEU A 174 6.43 -7.65 -1.88
N ALA A 175 7.00 -7.78 -0.71
CA ALA A 175 6.48 -7.26 0.56
C ALA A 175 7.56 -7.31 1.64
N ARG A 176 7.38 -6.60 2.76
CA ARG A 176 8.20 -6.80 3.94
C ARG A 176 8.21 -8.28 4.34
N ILE A 177 9.37 -8.80 4.67
CA ILE A 177 9.49 -10.17 5.19
C ILE A 177 9.00 -10.19 6.65
N ALA A 178 7.75 -10.57 6.81
CA ALA A 178 7.06 -10.59 8.10
C ALA A 178 6.03 -11.74 8.14
N PRO A 179 5.74 -12.34 9.30
CA PRO A 179 4.74 -13.40 9.42
C PRO A 179 3.37 -13.03 8.85
N SER A 180 2.95 -11.78 8.99
CA SER A 180 1.67 -11.27 8.48
C SER A 180 1.57 -11.20 6.94
N LYS A 181 2.68 -11.41 6.22
CA LYS A 181 2.74 -11.45 4.75
C LYS A 181 2.88 -12.87 4.21
N HIS A 182 3.05 -13.84 5.09
CA HIS A 182 3.09 -15.28 4.81
C HIS A 182 4.05 -15.73 3.70
N PRO A 183 5.31 -15.22 3.63
CA PRO A 183 6.29 -15.72 2.68
C PRO A 183 6.59 -17.22 2.83
N ASP A 184 6.39 -17.76 4.02
CA ASP A 184 6.50 -19.20 4.34
C ASP A 184 5.54 -20.05 3.51
N LEU A 185 4.30 -19.61 3.27
CA LEU A 185 3.31 -20.32 2.45
C LEU A 185 3.73 -20.39 0.98
N LEU A 186 4.41 -19.36 0.47
CA LEU A 186 4.94 -19.41 -0.90
C LEU A 186 6.07 -20.45 -1.00
N ILE A 187 6.97 -20.51 -0.02
CA ILE A 187 8.04 -21.53 0.00
C ILE A 187 7.43 -22.94 0.04
N ASP A 188 6.41 -23.17 0.86
CA ASP A 188 5.72 -24.47 0.92
C ASP A 188 5.04 -24.83 -0.40
N ALA A 189 4.40 -23.87 -1.07
CA ALA A 189 3.81 -24.06 -2.38
C ALA A 189 4.88 -24.44 -3.43
N ILE A 190 6.06 -23.80 -3.39
CA ILE A 190 7.16 -24.11 -4.30
C ILE A 190 7.70 -25.54 -4.08
N VAL A 191 7.76 -26.02 -2.81
CA VAL A 191 8.09 -27.41 -2.51
C VAL A 191 7.10 -28.36 -3.16
N ALA A 192 5.80 -28.10 -3.00
CA ALA A 192 4.76 -28.94 -3.57
C ALA A 192 4.82 -28.95 -5.12
N LEU A 193 5.03 -27.79 -5.76
CA LEU A 193 5.23 -27.69 -7.21
C LEU A 193 6.44 -28.48 -7.68
N LYS A 194 7.58 -28.39 -6.97
CA LYS A 194 8.79 -29.18 -7.29
C LYS A 194 8.52 -30.68 -7.20
N GLN A 195 7.79 -31.14 -6.17
CA GLN A 195 7.41 -32.55 -6.02
C GLN A 195 6.50 -33.05 -7.14
N LYS A 196 5.65 -32.17 -7.69
CA LYS A 196 4.81 -32.45 -8.87
C LYS A 196 5.58 -32.35 -10.22
N GLY A 197 6.88 -32.00 -10.19
CA GLY A 197 7.67 -31.79 -11.41
C GLY A 197 7.40 -30.51 -12.17
N VAL A 198 6.71 -29.54 -11.54
CA VAL A 198 6.45 -28.23 -12.11
C VAL A 198 7.66 -27.32 -11.91
N THR A 199 8.31 -26.93 -13.00
CA THR A 199 9.48 -26.02 -12.95
C THR A 199 9.02 -24.58 -12.83
N VAL A 200 9.49 -23.87 -11.79
CA VAL A 200 9.25 -22.44 -11.55
C VAL A 200 10.52 -21.77 -11.05
N THR A 201 10.57 -20.44 -11.12
CA THR A 201 11.53 -19.61 -10.36
C THR A 201 10.77 -18.65 -9.48
N ALA A 202 11.30 -18.27 -8.34
CA ALA A 202 10.65 -17.33 -7.42
C ALA A 202 11.65 -16.29 -6.90
N SER A 203 11.27 -15.02 -7.04
CA SER A 203 11.99 -13.87 -6.49
C SER A 203 11.22 -13.29 -5.32
N MET A 204 11.87 -13.15 -4.17
CA MET A 204 11.28 -12.62 -2.95
C MET A 204 11.98 -11.30 -2.58
N TYR A 205 11.31 -10.18 -2.82
CA TYR A 205 11.82 -8.84 -2.52
C TYR A 205 11.25 -8.31 -1.22
N GLY A 206 12.12 -7.84 -0.33
CA GLY A 206 11.74 -7.16 0.89
C GLY A 206 12.72 -7.30 2.03
N ASP A 207 12.69 -6.33 2.94
CA ASP A 207 13.45 -6.35 4.17
C ASP A 207 12.59 -6.80 5.35
N ALA A 208 13.23 -7.38 6.35
CA ALA A 208 12.63 -7.67 7.64
C ALA A 208 12.80 -6.46 8.57
N LEU A 209 11.76 -6.13 9.34
CA LEU A 209 11.92 -5.22 10.47
C LEU A 209 12.77 -5.87 11.55
N PRO A 210 13.41 -5.09 12.47
CA PRO A 210 14.28 -5.66 13.53
C PRO A 210 13.64 -6.80 14.30
N GLU A 211 12.35 -6.72 14.61
CA GLU A 211 11.58 -7.76 15.31
C GLU A 211 11.33 -9.03 14.46
N HIS A 212 11.58 -8.99 13.16
CA HIS A 212 11.33 -10.10 12.22
C HIS A 212 12.60 -10.67 11.57
N VAL A 213 13.80 -10.22 11.96
CA VAL A 213 15.08 -10.69 11.38
C VAL A 213 15.23 -12.19 11.58
N THR A 214 15.00 -12.70 12.80
CA THR A 214 15.08 -14.14 13.08
C THR A 214 14.11 -14.97 12.22
N TYR A 215 12.91 -14.45 11.96
CA TYR A 215 11.95 -15.09 11.07
C TYR A 215 12.46 -15.12 9.62
N ALA A 216 12.99 -14.00 9.12
CA ALA A 216 13.56 -13.94 7.77
C ALA A 216 14.74 -14.91 7.59
N ASP A 217 15.60 -15.03 8.61
CA ASP A 217 16.72 -15.98 8.59
C ASP A 217 16.24 -17.43 8.62
N SER A 218 15.17 -17.73 9.38
CA SER A 218 14.57 -19.08 9.38
C SER A 218 14.02 -19.46 7.99
N LEU A 219 13.47 -18.51 7.22
CA LEU A 219 13.01 -18.76 5.85
C LEU A 219 14.18 -19.06 4.89
N ARG A 220 15.30 -18.34 5.01
CA ARG A 220 16.51 -18.62 4.23
C ARG A 220 17.07 -20.00 4.52
N GLN A 221 17.12 -20.37 5.82
CA GLN A 221 17.53 -21.70 6.23
C GLN A 221 16.58 -22.79 5.72
N LYS A 222 15.27 -22.57 5.76
CA LYS A 222 14.25 -23.46 5.19
C LYS A 222 14.49 -23.71 3.70
N VAL A 223 14.78 -22.66 2.93
CA VAL A 223 15.10 -22.77 1.49
C VAL A 223 16.34 -23.63 1.25
N LEU A 224 17.40 -23.44 2.05
CA LEU A 224 18.63 -24.27 1.95
C LEU A 224 18.37 -25.73 2.33
N GLN A 225 17.69 -26.00 3.42
CA GLN A 225 17.39 -27.35 3.92
C GLN A 225 16.51 -28.15 2.93
N LEU A 226 15.65 -27.47 2.19
CA LEU A 226 14.75 -28.07 1.20
C LEU A 226 15.37 -28.13 -0.21
N GLY A 227 16.62 -27.70 -0.38
CA GLY A 227 17.32 -27.71 -1.66
C GLY A 227 16.62 -26.84 -2.73
N LEU A 228 16.17 -25.63 -2.34
CA LEU A 228 15.45 -24.71 -3.20
C LEU A 228 16.27 -23.47 -3.61
N GLN A 229 17.57 -23.43 -3.30
CA GLN A 229 18.44 -22.26 -3.53
C GLN A 229 18.57 -21.87 -5.00
N ASP A 230 18.36 -22.81 -5.93
CA ASP A 230 18.37 -22.56 -7.38
C ASP A 230 16.99 -22.12 -7.91
N ILE A 231 15.96 -22.16 -7.07
CA ILE A 231 14.57 -21.85 -7.43
C ILE A 231 14.12 -20.55 -6.75
N VAL A 232 14.46 -20.37 -5.45
CA VAL A 232 14.02 -19.24 -4.63
C VAL A 232 15.18 -18.31 -4.36
N THR A 233 15.07 -17.05 -4.79
CA THR A 233 16.07 -16.02 -4.57
C THR A 233 15.49 -14.91 -3.66
N PHE A 234 16.21 -14.57 -2.59
CA PHE A 234 15.88 -13.45 -1.72
C PHE A 234 16.63 -12.20 -2.16
N HIS A 235 15.91 -11.10 -2.28
CA HIS A 235 16.42 -9.77 -2.60
C HIS A 235 16.11 -8.79 -1.48
N ALA A 236 16.96 -7.77 -1.31
CA ALA A 236 16.66 -6.65 -0.43
C ALA A 236 15.41 -5.88 -0.89
N GLY A 237 14.81 -5.13 0.02
CA GLY A 237 13.75 -4.19 -0.33
C GLY A 237 14.24 -3.12 -1.29
N ILE A 238 13.40 -2.74 -2.23
CA ILE A 238 13.70 -1.72 -3.25
C ILE A 238 12.71 -0.55 -3.14
N PRO A 239 13.11 0.67 -3.51
CA PRO A 239 12.21 1.82 -3.59
C PRO A 239 11.03 1.55 -4.53
N ASN A 240 9.86 2.10 -4.20
CA ASN A 240 8.63 1.93 -5.02
C ASN A 240 8.83 2.34 -6.49
N THR A 241 9.69 3.32 -6.75
CA THR A 241 10.04 3.78 -8.11
C THR A 241 10.81 2.76 -8.95
N GLN A 242 11.42 1.75 -8.33
CA GLN A 242 12.18 0.67 -8.98
C GLN A 242 11.36 -0.61 -9.13
N THR A 243 10.20 -0.71 -8.49
CA THR A 243 9.37 -1.93 -8.53
C THR A 243 8.69 -2.20 -9.88
N PRO A 244 8.42 -1.21 -10.77
CA PRO A 244 7.80 -1.49 -12.07
C PRO A 244 8.58 -2.50 -12.91
N ASP A 245 9.90 -2.39 -12.98
CA ASP A 245 10.72 -3.30 -13.78
C ASP A 245 10.73 -4.72 -13.22
N VAL A 246 10.66 -4.82 -11.89
CA VAL A 246 10.53 -6.12 -11.22
C VAL A 246 9.17 -6.77 -11.53
N TYR A 247 8.07 -6.01 -11.49
CA TYR A 247 6.76 -6.52 -11.90
C TYR A 247 6.75 -6.94 -13.37
N ARG A 248 7.25 -6.09 -14.27
CA ARG A 248 7.29 -6.35 -15.72
C ARG A 248 8.06 -7.64 -16.07
N ALA A 249 9.12 -7.93 -15.32
CA ALA A 249 9.97 -9.10 -15.56
C ALA A 249 9.34 -10.43 -15.13
N HIS A 250 8.31 -10.42 -14.25
CA HIS A 250 7.73 -11.65 -13.69
C HIS A 250 6.35 -11.98 -14.27
N GLU A 251 6.04 -13.27 -14.40
CA GLU A 251 4.77 -13.75 -14.95
C GLU A 251 3.64 -13.70 -13.91
N VAL A 252 3.90 -14.17 -12.69
CA VAL A 252 2.90 -14.29 -11.63
C VAL A 252 3.33 -13.50 -10.40
N PHE A 253 2.46 -12.66 -9.90
CA PHE A 253 2.65 -11.96 -8.62
C PHE A 253 1.77 -12.60 -7.54
N ILE A 254 2.36 -12.85 -6.36
CA ILE A 254 1.69 -13.48 -5.22
C ILE A 254 1.55 -12.49 -4.06
N ASN A 255 0.32 -12.31 -3.57
CA ASN A 255 0.05 -11.54 -2.35
C ASN A 255 -0.87 -12.34 -1.42
N ILE A 256 -0.32 -12.81 -0.30
CA ILE A 256 -1.02 -13.65 0.69
C ILE A 256 -1.42 -12.83 1.92
N SER A 257 -1.46 -11.51 1.79
CA SER A 257 -1.83 -10.62 2.89
C SER A 257 -3.28 -10.81 3.31
N GLN A 258 -3.53 -10.71 4.60
CA GLN A 258 -4.89 -10.77 5.16
C GLN A 258 -5.78 -9.66 4.61
N SER A 259 -7.07 -9.97 4.37
CA SER A 259 -8.08 -8.98 3.97
C SER A 259 -8.22 -7.85 4.98
N GLY A 260 -8.61 -6.66 4.50
CA GLY A 260 -8.76 -5.47 5.35
C GLY A 260 -7.59 -4.49 5.26
N MET A 261 -6.53 -4.87 4.54
CA MET A 261 -5.48 -3.99 4.02
C MET A 261 -5.40 -4.28 2.52
N PHE A 262 -6.10 -3.54 1.69
CA PHE A 262 -6.05 -3.78 0.26
C PHE A 262 -4.72 -3.23 -0.25
N ASP A 263 -3.74 -4.13 -0.42
CA ASP A 263 -2.36 -3.78 -0.72
C ASP A 263 -2.23 -3.19 -2.14
N LYS A 264 -1.51 -2.08 -2.26
CA LYS A 264 -1.24 -1.41 -3.55
C LYS A 264 -0.49 -2.31 -4.52
N THR A 265 0.40 -3.14 -4.02
CA THR A 265 1.23 -4.06 -4.81
C THR A 265 0.42 -5.00 -5.71
N ILE A 266 -0.83 -5.33 -5.32
CA ILE A 266 -1.76 -6.12 -6.12
C ILE A 266 -2.05 -5.41 -7.45
N PHE A 267 -2.40 -4.13 -7.39
CA PHE A 267 -2.77 -3.36 -8.58
C PHE A 267 -1.56 -2.81 -9.33
N GLU A 268 -0.45 -2.56 -8.62
CA GLU A 268 0.83 -2.21 -9.23
C GLU A 268 1.34 -3.36 -10.13
N ALA A 269 1.31 -4.59 -9.62
CA ALA A 269 1.66 -5.79 -10.39
C ALA A 269 0.71 -6.02 -11.57
N ALA A 270 -0.61 -5.92 -11.32
CA ALA A 270 -1.63 -6.06 -12.36
C ALA A 270 -1.47 -5.01 -13.47
N ALA A 271 -1.21 -3.75 -13.12
CA ALA A 271 -0.97 -2.66 -14.07
C ALA A 271 0.30 -2.87 -14.91
N CYS A 272 1.31 -3.56 -14.37
CA CYS A 272 2.54 -3.93 -15.08
C CYS A 272 2.39 -5.24 -15.89
N GLY A 273 1.18 -5.83 -15.94
CA GLY A 273 0.86 -7.00 -16.74
C GLY A 273 1.16 -8.33 -16.07
N CYS A 274 1.43 -8.41 -14.76
CA CYS A 274 1.50 -9.69 -14.04
C CYS A 274 0.11 -10.34 -13.97
N LEU A 275 0.06 -11.67 -14.02
CA LEU A 275 -1.06 -12.43 -13.50
C LEU A 275 -0.97 -12.39 -11.97
N VAL A 276 -2.03 -11.97 -11.31
CA VAL A 276 -2.01 -11.75 -9.86
C VAL A 276 -2.83 -12.82 -9.15
N LEU A 277 -2.22 -13.48 -8.16
CA LEU A 277 -2.90 -14.35 -7.22
C LEU A 277 -2.87 -13.70 -5.83
N ALA A 278 -4.03 -13.27 -5.33
CA ALA A 278 -4.09 -12.63 -4.04
C ALA A 278 -5.17 -13.25 -3.13
N ALA A 279 -4.82 -13.45 -1.85
CA ALA A 279 -5.71 -14.02 -0.84
C ALA A 279 -6.77 -13.00 -0.34
N SER A 280 -6.65 -11.72 -0.72
CA SER A 280 -7.60 -10.68 -0.33
C SER A 280 -9.00 -10.97 -0.87
N LYS A 281 -9.98 -11.02 0.03
CA LYS A 281 -11.40 -11.17 -0.34
C LYS A 281 -11.91 -10.01 -1.20
N ASP A 282 -11.42 -8.78 -0.97
CA ASP A 282 -11.78 -7.64 -1.83
C ASP A 282 -11.32 -7.87 -3.26
N TYR A 283 -10.11 -8.42 -3.44
CA TYR A 283 -9.56 -8.72 -4.77
C TYR A 283 -10.36 -9.82 -5.47
N GLN A 284 -10.70 -10.89 -4.78
CA GLN A 284 -11.48 -12.01 -5.34
C GLN A 284 -12.86 -11.59 -5.84
N LEU A 285 -13.45 -10.52 -5.30
CA LEU A 285 -14.72 -9.96 -5.80
C LEU A 285 -14.57 -9.19 -7.12
N LEU A 286 -13.34 -8.86 -7.53
CA LEU A 286 -13.07 -8.03 -8.70
C LEU A 286 -12.59 -8.84 -9.90
N VAL A 287 -12.04 -10.04 -9.68
CA VAL A 287 -11.32 -10.81 -10.70
C VAL A 287 -12.02 -12.14 -11.03
N PRO A 288 -11.78 -12.70 -12.22
CA PRO A 288 -12.25 -14.03 -12.59
C PRO A 288 -11.72 -15.13 -11.65
N GLU A 289 -12.46 -16.24 -11.54
CA GLU A 289 -12.15 -17.36 -10.65
C GLU A 289 -10.78 -18.00 -10.91
N GLU A 290 -10.28 -17.93 -12.13
CA GLU A 290 -8.95 -18.40 -12.50
C GLU A 290 -7.82 -17.72 -11.69
N LEU A 291 -8.08 -16.52 -11.18
CA LEU A 291 -7.12 -15.73 -10.38
C LEU A 291 -7.41 -15.81 -8.87
N HIS A 292 -8.38 -16.60 -8.43
CA HIS A 292 -8.62 -16.79 -7.01
C HIS A 292 -7.57 -17.72 -6.40
N VAL A 293 -7.13 -17.41 -5.19
CA VAL A 293 -6.37 -18.36 -4.36
C VAL A 293 -7.39 -19.36 -3.80
N THR A 294 -7.23 -20.63 -4.18
CA THR A 294 -8.09 -21.74 -3.76
C THR A 294 -7.61 -22.36 -2.44
N GLN A 295 -7.94 -23.66 -2.19
CA GLN A 295 -7.57 -24.33 -0.94
C GLN A 295 -6.06 -24.37 -0.70
N THR A 296 -5.29 -24.54 -1.78
CA THR A 296 -3.83 -24.53 -1.71
C THR A 296 -3.24 -23.51 -2.68
N LEU A 297 -2.11 -22.92 -2.29
CA LEU A 297 -1.46 -21.89 -3.12
C LEU A 297 -0.80 -22.53 -4.34
N GLU A 298 -0.22 -23.75 -4.20
CA GLU A 298 0.41 -24.45 -5.32
C GLU A 298 -0.58 -24.82 -6.42
N GLU A 299 -1.82 -25.25 -6.08
CA GLU A 299 -2.86 -25.51 -7.08
C GLU A 299 -3.24 -24.25 -7.85
N SER A 300 -3.32 -23.12 -7.14
CA SER A 300 -3.63 -21.82 -7.75
C SER A 300 -2.52 -21.38 -8.71
N ILE A 301 -1.24 -21.54 -8.30
CA ILE A 301 -0.08 -21.25 -9.14
C ILE A 301 -0.04 -22.17 -10.37
N GLU A 302 -0.18 -23.48 -10.16
CA GLU A 302 -0.16 -24.49 -11.24
C GLU A 302 -1.26 -24.20 -12.28
N ARG A 303 -2.48 -23.93 -11.82
CA ARG A 303 -3.62 -23.55 -12.66
C ARG A 303 -3.28 -22.37 -13.56
N VAL A 304 -2.78 -21.27 -12.99
CA VAL A 304 -2.48 -20.04 -13.76
C VAL A 304 -1.32 -20.28 -14.73
N LEU A 305 -0.29 -21.02 -14.32
CA LEU A 305 0.87 -21.31 -15.18
C LEU A 305 0.52 -22.22 -16.39
N THR A 306 -0.49 -23.09 -16.24
CA THR A 306 -0.89 -24.05 -17.29
C THR A 306 -1.99 -23.52 -18.21
N LEU A 307 -2.53 -22.31 -17.97
CA LEU A 307 -3.50 -21.68 -18.87
C LEU A 307 -2.91 -21.49 -20.29
N PRO A 308 -3.74 -21.61 -21.35
CA PRO A 308 -3.36 -21.23 -22.71
C PRO A 308 -2.90 -19.77 -22.79
N ALA A 309 -1.99 -19.46 -23.71
CA ALA A 309 -1.43 -18.13 -23.87
C ALA A 309 -2.50 -17.06 -24.11
N GLU A 310 -3.50 -17.37 -24.92
CA GLU A 310 -4.63 -16.48 -25.21
C GLU A 310 -5.43 -16.16 -23.96
N LYS A 311 -5.66 -17.16 -23.07
CA LYS A 311 -6.38 -16.97 -21.82
C LYS A 311 -5.56 -16.14 -20.83
N LYS A 312 -4.26 -16.35 -20.73
CA LYS A 312 -3.37 -15.50 -19.93
C LYS A 312 -3.43 -14.05 -20.38
N GLN A 313 -3.40 -13.80 -21.68
CA GLN A 313 -3.49 -12.45 -22.24
C GLN A 313 -4.85 -11.79 -21.95
N GLU A 314 -5.95 -12.53 -22.05
CA GLU A 314 -7.29 -12.06 -21.68
C GLU A 314 -7.32 -11.62 -20.19
N LEU A 315 -6.75 -12.45 -19.30
CA LEU A 315 -6.69 -12.14 -17.87
C LEU A 315 -5.81 -10.91 -17.58
N VAL A 316 -4.67 -10.75 -18.27
CA VAL A 316 -3.81 -9.56 -18.14
C VAL A 316 -4.60 -8.30 -18.53
N VAL A 317 -5.28 -8.29 -19.67
CA VAL A 317 -6.11 -7.15 -20.12
C VAL A 317 -7.21 -6.84 -19.10
N THR A 318 -7.83 -7.86 -18.54
CA THR A 318 -8.85 -7.71 -17.48
C THR A 318 -8.25 -7.03 -16.23
N LEU A 319 -7.09 -7.49 -15.78
CA LEU A 319 -6.38 -6.94 -14.62
C LEU A 319 -5.92 -5.48 -14.82
N GLU A 320 -5.42 -5.16 -16.03
CA GLU A 320 -5.10 -3.78 -16.39
C GLU A 320 -6.35 -2.88 -16.34
N GLY A 321 -7.49 -3.37 -16.85
CA GLY A 321 -8.77 -2.66 -16.76
C GLY A 321 -9.21 -2.40 -15.32
N ILE A 322 -9.09 -3.38 -14.45
CA ILE A 322 -9.37 -3.24 -13.01
C ILE A 322 -8.41 -2.22 -12.38
N SER A 323 -7.11 -2.30 -12.69
CA SER A 323 -6.10 -1.38 -12.15
C SER A 323 -6.36 0.08 -12.51
N ARG A 324 -6.96 0.36 -13.67
CA ARG A 324 -7.39 1.73 -14.05
C ARG A 324 -8.45 2.29 -13.12
N THR A 325 -9.32 1.43 -12.59
CA THR A 325 -10.34 1.86 -11.61
C THR A 325 -9.75 2.19 -10.24
N GLU A 326 -8.53 1.74 -9.96
CA GLU A 326 -7.77 1.93 -8.73
C GLU A 326 -6.67 3.00 -8.87
N SER A 327 -6.75 3.85 -9.91
CA SER A 327 -5.73 4.84 -10.24
C SER A 327 -5.62 5.98 -9.23
N LEU A 328 -4.44 6.57 -9.14
CA LEU A 328 -4.15 7.74 -8.30
C LEU A 328 -4.93 8.98 -8.78
N ALA A 329 -5.14 9.13 -10.09
CA ALA A 329 -5.94 10.20 -10.65
C ALA A 329 -7.39 10.11 -10.14
N LYS A 330 -8.00 8.92 -10.20
CA LYS A 330 -9.35 8.69 -9.68
C LYS A 330 -9.42 8.92 -8.17
N LEU A 331 -8.45 8.38 -7.41
CA LEU A 331 -8.38 8.57 -5.96
C LEU A 331 -8.32 10.06 -5.59
N SER A 332 -7.42 10.83 -6.21
CA SER A 332 -7.25 12.25 -5.88
C SER A 332 -8.52 13.05 -6.20
N GLN A 333 -9.18 12.76 -7.31
CA GLN A 333 -10.44 13.39 -7.69
C GLN A 333 -11.57 13.04 -6.71
N GLU A 334 -11.72 11.75 -6.33
CA GLU A 334 -12.74 11.32 -5.39
C GLU A 334 -12.50 11.89 -3.98
N LEU A 335 -11.24 11.88 -3.49
CA LEU A 335 -10.89 12.53 -2.22
C LEU A 335 -11.27 14.01 -2.22
N PHE A 336 -10.92 14.74 -3.29
CA PHE A 336 -11.31 16.14 -3.42
C PHE A 336 -12.83 16.31 -3.36
N GLN A 337 -13.60 15.53 -4.13
CA GLN A 337 -15.06 15.57 -4.12
C GLN A 337 -15.65 15.27 -2.73
N GLN A 338 -15.10 14.31 -2.00
CA GLN A 338 -15.57 13.93 -0.67
C GLN A 338 -15.23 14.96 0.41
N ILE A 339 -14.08 15.63 0.29
CA ILE A 339 -13.57 16.62 1.25
C ILE A 339 -14.20 18.01 1.00
N SER A 340 -14.55 18.32 -0.25
CA SER A 340 -15.13 19.63 -0.63
C SER A 340 -16.60 19.79 -0.22
N LYS A 341 -17.33 18.68 -0.08
CA LYS A 341 -18.70 18.65 0.45
C LYS A 341 -18.72 18.93 1.96
#